data_ef265967df338e47716d6d21c6a83f9e
#
_entry.id   ef265967df338e47716d6d21c6a83f9e
#
_cell.length_a   1.000
_cell.length_b   1.000
_cell.length_c   1.000
_cell.angle_alpha   90.00
_cell.angle_beta   90.00
_cell.angle_gamma   90.00
#
_symmetry.space_group_name_H-M   'P 1'
#
loop_
_entity.id
_entity.type
_entity.pdbx_description
1 polymer ?
#
loop_
_entity_poly.entity_id
_entity_poly.type
_entity_poly.pdbx_seq_one_letter_code
_entity_poly.pdbx_strand_id
1 'polypeptide(L)'
;ISGMPAVGKTSVSHQVARSLGTPMVGGGDVLKEMAVEEGYTPGGEDWWDKGDGMKFLQERKRSADFDKEVDARLLKKAKQGDVVITSYPIPWLTKDGIKVWLSGTVESRAVRMSKRDGIGVTECKEILSVRDRENHMLYKKIYGIEFGEDLKPFDLVVETDSIDESRVAEIVIRYVKGRRD
;
A
#
# COMPACT_ATOMS: atom_id res chain seq x y z
N ILE A 1 5.52 0.49 4.97
CA ILE A 1 5.86 1.09 3.66
C ILE A 1 4.58 1.65 3.06
N SER A 2 4.59 2.95 2.70
CA SER A 2 3.49 3.64 2.06
C SER A 2 3.95 4.37 0.78
N GLY A 3 3.04 4.97 0.04
CA GLY A 3 3.29 5.71 -1.20
C GLY A 3 2.07 5.70 -2.11
N MET A 4 2.12 6.47 -3.19
CA MET A 4 1.02 6.58 -4.15
C MET A 4 0.73 5.25 -4.88
N PRO A 5 -0.44 5.07 -5.49
CA PRO A 5 -0.74 3.91 -6.36
C PRO A 5 0.34 3.67 -7.41
N ALA A 6 0.63 2.39 -7.70
CA ALA A 6 1.61 1.94 -8.70
C ALA A 6 3.07 2.39 -8.49
N VAL A 7 3.46 2.83 -7.28
CA VAL A 7 4.85 3.23 -6.98
C VAL A 7 5.79 2.06 -6.68
N GLY A 8 5.29 0.81 -6.59
CA GLY A 8 6.10 -0.39 -6.35
C GLY A 8 6.10 -0.88 -4.89
N LYS A 9 5.17 -0.41 -4.04
CA LYS A 9 5.08 -0.82 -2.62
C LYS A 9 5.16 -2.31 -2.40
N THR A 10 4.32 -3.08 -3.08
CA THR A 10 4.20 -4.53 -2.87
C THR A 10 5.50 -5.25 -3.19
N SER A 11 6.09 -4.98 -4.36
CA SER A 11 7.36 -5.61 -4.79
C SER A 11 8.50 -5.31 -3.83
N VAL A 12 8.65 -4.04 -3.43
CA VAL A 12 9.66 -3.61 -2.46
C VAL A 12 9.42 -4.26 -1.09
N SER A 13 8.16 -4.27 -0.62
CA SER A 13 7.81 -4.85 0.68
C SER A 13 8.11 -6.35 0.76
N HIS A 14 7.85 -7.11 -0.31
CA HIS A 14 8.22 -8.53 -0.38
C HIS A 14 9.74 -8.76 -0.27
N GLN A 15 10.54 -7.94 -0.97
CA GLN A 15 12.00 -8.05 -0.92
C GLN A 15 12.53 -7.68 0.48
N VAL A 16 12.00 -6.61 1.08
CA VAL A 16 12.36 -6.17 2.44
C VAL A 16 12.00 -7.25 3.46
N ALA A 17 10.78 -7.76 3.45
CA ALA A 17 10.31 -8.79 4.37
C ALA A 17 11.17 -10.06 4.28
N ARG A 18 11.47 -10.53 3.06
CA ARG A 18 12.34 -11.67 2.83
C ARG A 18 13.75 -11.45 3.41
N SER A 19 14.34 -10.27 3.17
CA SER A 19 15.69 -9.95 3.67
C SER A 19 15.77 -9.82 5.18
N LEU A 20 14.67 -9.41 5.82
CA LEU A 20 14.57 -9.25 7.27
C LEU A 20 14.09 -10.53 7.97
N GLY A 21 13.69 -11.55 7.23
CA GLY A 21 13.12 -12.78 7.81
C GLY A 21 11.79 -12.55 8.55
N THR A 22 11.00 -11.55 8.12
CA THR A 22 9.74 -11.16 8.77
C THR A 22 8.55 -11.40 7.84
N PRO A 23 7.34 -11.64 8.36
CA PRO A 23 6.15 -11.69 7.53
C PRO A 23 5.86 -10.33 6.88
N MET A 24 5.15 -10.36 5.76
CA MET A 24 4.59 -9.18 5.12
C MET A 24 3.06 -9.26 5.16
N VAL A 25 2.42 -8.12 5.42
CA VAL A 25 0.97 -8.00 5.38
C VAL A 25 0.58 -6.70 4.67
N GLY A 26 -0.37 -6.78 3.77
CA GLY A 26 -0.94 -5.62 3.08
C GLY A 26 -2.42 -5.43 3.36
N GLY A 27 -2.95 -4.26 3.01
CA GLY A 27 -4.39 -4.00 3.07
C GLY A 27 -5.21 -4.99 2.26
N GLY A 28 -4.69 -5.45 1.10
CA GLY A 28 -5.33 -6.48 0.29
C GLY A 28 -5.46 -7.84 1.00
N ASP A 29 -4.46 -8.22 1.81
CA ASP A 29 -4.52 -9.47 2.58
C ASP A 29 -5.60 -9.41 3.64
N VAL A 30 -5.67 -8.29 4.37
CA VAL A 30 -6.73 -8.06 5.36
C VAL A 30 -8.11 -8.02 4.72
N LEU A 31 -8.25 -7.41 3.55
CA LEU A 31 -9.50 -7.43 2.80
C LEU A 31 -9.93 -8.84 2.39
N LYS A 32 -8.98 -9.70 1.99
CA LYS A 32 -9.28 -11.11 1.71
C LYS A 32 -9.71 -11.86 2.97
N GLU A 33 -9.06 -11.62 4.11
CA GLU A 33 -9.48 -12.18 5.40
C GLU A 33 -10.93 -11.79 5.72
N MET A 34 -11.28 -10.50 5.57
CA MET A 34 -12.65 -10.01 5.82
C MET A 34 -13.67 -10.60 4.84
N ALA A 35 -13.29 -10.76 3.57
CA ALA A 35 -14.16 -11.40 2.58
C ALA A 35 -14.47 -12.85 2.95
N VAL A 36 -13.48 -13.60 3.45
CA VAL A 36 -13.71 -14.98 3.96
C VAL A 36 -14.67 -14.99 5.14
N GLU A 37 -14.55 -14.06 6.07
CA GLU A 37 -15.45 -13.93 7.22
C GLU A 37 -16.90 -13.68 6.79
N GLU A 38 -17.11 -13.01 5.65
CA GLU A 38 -18.43 -12.76 5.06
C GLU A 38 -18.90 -13.88 4.11
N GLY A 39 -18.17 -15.00 4.03
CA GLY A 39 -18.57 -16.18 3.27
C GLY A 39 -18.13 -16.17 1.80
N TYR A 40 -17.31 -15.21 1.39
CA TYR A 40 -16.70 -15.21 0.06
C TYR A 40 -15.50 -16.17 0.01
N THR A 41 -15.17 -16.67 -1.19
CA THR A 41 -13.98 -17.47 -1.42
C THR A 41 -12.97 -16.68 -2.24
N PRO A 42 -12.01 -15.97 -1.63
CA PRO A 42 -11.00 -15.22 -2.35
C PRO A 42 -10.10 -16.17 -3.16
N GLY A 43 -9.95 -15.85 -4.46
CA GLY A 43 -9.06 -16.56 -5.38
C GLY A 43 -7.68 -15.91 -5.48
N GLY A 44 -7.05 -16.03 -6.66
CA GLY A 44 -5.75 -15.45 -6.98
C GLY A 44 -5.63 -13.92 -6.87
N GLU A 45 -4.56 -13.37 -7.43
CA GLU A 45 -4.30 -11.92 -7.36
C GLU A 45 -5.36 -11.08 -8.10
N ASP A 46 -5.98 -11.66 -9.12
CA ASP A 46 -7.02 -11.04 -9.95
C ASP A 46 -8.46 -11.20 -9.38
N TRP A 47 -8.61 -11.73 -8.17
CA TRP A 47 -9.92 -11.92 -7.54
C TRP A 47 -10.71 -10.61 -7.44
N TRP A 48 -10.03 -9.51 -7.21
CA TRP A 48 -10.62 -8.17 -7.08
C TRP A 48 -11.30 -7.65 -8.35
N ASP A 49 -10.89 -8.17 -9.50
CA ASP A 49 -11.34 -7.73 -10.82
C ASP A 49 -12.48 -8.59 -11.37
N LYS A 50 -12.93 -9.62 -10.63
CA LYS A 50 -13.91 -10.62 -11.08
C LYS A 50 -14.98 -10.93 -10.04
N GLY A 51 -16.19 -11.20 -10.52
CA GLY A 51 -17.28 -11.85 -9.80
C GLY A 51 -17.51 -11.35 -8.36
N ASP A 52 -17.26 -12.23 -7.40
CA ASP A 52 -17.52 -11.97 -5.98
C ASP A 52 -16.57 -10.94 -5.37
N GLY A 53 -15.34 -10.85 -5.83
CA GLY A 53 -14.41 -9.81 -5.40
C GLY A 53 -14.89 -8.42 -5.76
N MET A 54 -15.43 -8.24 -6.97
CA MET A 54 -16.03 -6.97 -7.38
C MET A 54 -17.27 -6.62 -6.53
N LYS A 55 -18.14 -7.60 -6.23
CA LYS A 55 -19.31 -7.38 -5.37
C LYS A 55 -18.88 -6.92 -3.98
N PHE A 56 -17.93 -7.63 -3.37
CA PHE A 56 -17.38 -7.30 -2.08
C PHE A 56 -16.78 -5.88 -2.04
N LEU A 57 -16.04 -5.47 -3.09
CA LEU A 57 -15.51 -4.11 -3.19
C LEU A 57 -16.60 -3.05 -3.40
N GLN A 58 -17.71 -3.38 -4.06
CA GLN A 58 -18.85 -2.47 -4.20
C GLN A 58 -19.56 -2.25 -2.87
N GLU A 59 -19.72 -3.29 -2.06
CA GLU A 59 -20.27 -3.19 -0.70
C GLU A 59 -19.37 -2.35 0.19
N ARG A 60 -18.04 -2.53 0.11
CA ARG A 60 -17.04 -1.70 0.77
C ARG A 60 -17.21 -0.21 0.47
N LYS A 61 -17.45 0.19 -0.79
CA LYS A 61 -17.60 1.61 -1.17
C LYS A 61 -18.77 2.32 -0.47
N ARG A 62 -19.69 1.57 0.14
CA ARG A 62 -20.86 2.12 0.85
C ARG A 62 -20.56 2.63 2.24
N SER A 63 -19.46 2.22 2.88
CA SER A 63 -19.13 2.64 4.24
C SER A 63 -17.64 2.88 4.45
N ALA A 64 -17.29 4.06 4.97
CA ALA A 64 -15.93 4.38 5.44
C ALA A 64 -15.48 3.50 6.62
N ASP A 65 -16.41 2.83 7.30
CA ASP A 65 -16.11 1.96 8.44
C ASP A 65 -15.34 0.72 8.01
N PHE A 66 -15.51 0.31 6.75
CA PHE A 66 -14.77 -0.80 6.16
C PHE A 66 -13.27 -0.50 6.07
N ASP A 67 -12.90 0.68 5.58
CA ASP A 67 -11.50 1.09 5.50
C ASP A 67 -10.87 1.24 6.89
N LYS A 68 -11.63 1.75 7.87
CA LYS A 68 -11.20 1.83 9.27
C LYS A 68 -10.96 0.44 9.88
N GLU A 69 -11.80 -0.55 9.57
CA GLU A 69 -11.62 -1.92 10.05
C GLU A 69 -10.35 -2.56 9.48
N VAL A 70 -10.07 -2.37 8.17
CA VAL A 70 -8.81 -2.81 7.54
C VAL A 70 -7.61 -2.22 8.27
N ASP A 71 -7.64 -0.91 8.51
CA ASP A 71 -6.53 -0.22 9.16
C ASP A 71 -6.39 -0.64 10.64
N ALA A 72 -7.48 -0.86 11.36
CA ALA A 72 -7.47 -1.38 12.73
C ALA A 72 -6.83 -2.78 12.79
N ARG A 73 -7.16 -3.67 11.86
CA ARG A 73 -6.56 -5.01 11.77
C ARG A 73 -5.08 -4.95 11.45
N LEU A 74 -4.65 -4.08 10.54
CA LEU A 74 -3.22 -3.85 10.24
C LEU A 74 -2.47 -3.33 11.47
N LEU A 75 -3.05 -2.37 12.21
CA LEU A 75 -2.46 -1.87 13.46
C LEU A 75 -2.36 -2.95 14.54
N LYS A 76 -3.37 -3.84 14.63
CA LYS A 76 -3.30 -5.00 15.53
C LYS A 76 -2.17 -5.95 15.15
N LYS A 77 -2.00 -6.25 13.85
CA LYS A 77 -0.89 -7.08 13.35
C LYS A 77 0.48 -6.42 13.63
N ALA A 78 0.59 -5.10 13.51
CA ALA A 78 1.82 -4.35 13.83
C ALA A 78 2.26 -4.52 15.30
N LYS A 79 1.31 -4.71 16.22
CA LYS A 79 1.59 -4.89 17.66
C LYS A 79 1.97 -6.33 18.05
N GLN A 80 1.82 -7.29 17.14
CA GLN A 80 2.06 -8.72 17.44
C GLN A 80 3.52 -9.13 17.26
N GLY A 81 4.37 -8.28 16.69
CA GLY A 81 5.79 -8.55 16.47
C GLY A 81 6.33 -7.87 15.23
N ASP A 82 7.53 -8.25 14.82
CA ASP A 82 8.18 -7.73 13.65
C ASP A 82 7.43 -8.14 12.38
N VAL A 83 6.96 -7.15 11.62
CA VAL A 83 6.21 -7.32 10.39
C VAL A 83 6.46 -6.18 9.40
N VAL A 84 6.53 -6.48 8.12
CA VAL A 84 6.51 -5.47 7.07
C VAL A 84 5.07 -5.22 6.65
N ILE A 85 4.59 -4.00 6.86
CA ILE A 85 3.23 -3.62 6.47
C ILE A 85 3.27 -2.72 5.25
N THR A 86 2.47 -3.04 4.23
CA THR A 86 2.17 -2.14 3.12
C THR A 86 0.74 -1.63 3.22
N SER A 87 0.61 -0.32 3.40
CA SER A 87 -0.67 0.35 3.58
C SER A 87 -0.57 1.80 3.13
N TYR A 88 -1.70 2.42 2.85
CA TYR A 88 -1.76 3.85 2.60
C TYR A 88 -1.64 4.65 3.91
N PRO A 89 -2.59 4.56 4.90
CA PRO A 89 -2.62 5.51 6.01
C PRO A 89 -1.87 5.06 7.27
N ILE A 90 -1.48 3.79 7.42
CA ILE A 90 -0.89 3.26 8.66
C ILE A 90 0.27 4.11 9.21
N PRO A 91 1.19 4.67 8.40
CA PRO A 91 2.27 5.51 8.93
C PRO A 91 1.83 6.76 9.70
N TRP A 92 0.64 7.29 9.40
CA TRP A 92 0.06 8.42 10.15
C TRP A 92 -0.70 7.97 11.40
N LEU A 93 -1.16 6.72 11.44
CA LEU A 93 -2.05 6.19 12.49
C LEU A 93 -1.29 5.55 13.66
N THR A 94 0.02 5.37 13.56
CA THR A 94 0.86 4.83 14.65
C THR A 94 2.10 5.68 14.87
N LYS A 95 2.64 5.63 16.08
CA LYS A 95 3.96 6.19 16.40
C LYS A 95 5.06 5.12 16.31
N ASP A 96 4.69 3.85 16.25
CA ASP A 96 5.60 2.71 16.28
C ASP A 96 6.13 2.38 14.88
N GLY A 97 7.29 1.73 14.86
CA GLY A 97 7.93 1.17 13.67
C GLY A 97 8.62 2.19 12.79
N ILE A 98 9.39 1.69 11.83
CA ILE A 98 10.09 2.48 10.82
C ILE A 98 9.15 2.75 9.65
N LYS A 99 8.96 4.02 9.32
CA LYS A 99 8.00 4.48 8.34
C LYS A 99 8.71 4.91 7.07
N VAL A 100 8.39 4.25 5.97
CA VAL A 100 9.00 4.48 4.66
C VAL A 100 7.95 4.93 3.67
N TRP A 101 8.22 6.05 2.99
CA TRP A 101 7.45 6.53 1.86
C TRP A 101 8.19 6.27 0.56
N LEU A 102 7.52 5.64 -0.40
CA LEU A 102 8.00 5.52 -1.77
C LEU A 102 7.36 6.63 -2.60
N SER A 103 8.21 7.50 -3.18
CA SER A 103 7.83 8.60 -4.04
C SER A 103 8.05 8.22 -5.51
N GLY A 104 7.23 8.75 -6.39
CA GLY A 104 7.39 8.59 -7.84
C GLY A 104 6.40 9.45 -8.61
N THR A 105 6.85 9.99 -9.74
CA THR A 105 6.03 10.82 -10.64
C THR A 105 4.86 10.02 -11.22
N VAL A 106 3.83 10.71 -11.64
CA VAL A 106 2.68 10.06 -12.29
C VAL A 106 3.10 9.39 -13.59
N GLU A 107 4.10 9.95 -14.29
CA GLU A 107 4.69 9.41 -15.51
C GLU A 107 5.30 8.02 -15.28
N SER A 108 6.19 7.94 -14.32
CA SER A 108 6.90 6.71 -13.97
C SER A 108 5.93 5.63 -13.43
N ARG A 109 4.99 6.03 -12.60
CA ARG A 109 3.94 5.13 -12.07
C ARG A 109 3.03 4.60 -13.18
N ALA A 110 2.68 5.44 -14.16
CA ALA A 110 1.86 5.04 -15.31
C ALA A 110 2.59 4.03 -16.21
N VAL A 111 3.89 4.21 -16.43
CA VAL A 111 4.70 3.24 -17.17
C VAL A 111 4.75 1.88 -16.46
N ARG A 112 4.91 1.86 -15.12
CA ARG A 112 4.89 0.62 -14.34
C ARG A 112 3.53 -0.07 -14.40
N MET A 113 2.45 0.71 -14.25
CA MET A 113 1.07 0.21 -14.34
C MET A 113 0.77 -0.35 -15.72
N SER A 114 1.17 0.35 -16.77
CA SER A 114 1.02 -0.09 -18.17
C SER A 114 1.70 -1.44 -18.42
N LYS A 115 2.94 -1.63 -17.95
CA LYS A 115 3.67 -2.90 -18.06
C LYS A 115 3.00 -4.04 -17.30
N ARG A 116 2.44 -3.77 -16.12
CA ARG A 116 1.78 -4.77 -15.27
C ARG A 116 0.42 -5.19 -15.85
N ASP A 117 -0.38 -4.22 -16.29
CA ASP A 117 -1.80 -4.42 -16.60
C ASP A 117 -2.07 -4.57 -18.11
N GLY A 118 -1.07 -4.29 -18.97
CA GLY A 118 -1.18 -4.43 -20.43
C GLY A 118 -2.05 -3.35 -21.10
N ILE A 119 -2.23 -2.20 -20.45
CA ILE A 119 -3.04 -1.07 -20.96
C ILE A 119 -2.15 0.12 -21.32
N GLY A 120 -2.70 1.07 -22.10
CA GLY A 120 -1.93 2.23 -22.59
C GLY A 120 -1.44 3.15 -21.45
N VAL A 121 -0.26 3.76 -21.61
CA VAL A 121 0.31 4.69 -20.59
C VAL A 121 -0.59 5.88 -20.35
N THR A 122 -1.23 6.43 -21.40
CA THR A 122 -2.15 7.57 -21.25
C THR A 122 -3.37 7.20 -20.40
N GLU A 123 -3.96 6.04 -20.65
CA GLU A 123 -5.06 5.52 -19.85
C GLU A 123 -4.65 5.26 -18.40
N CYS A 124 -3.43 4.74 -18.19
CA CYS A 124 -2.87 4.58 -16.85
C CYS A 124 -2.74 5.91 -16.10
N LYS A 125 -2.34 7.00 -16.76
CA LYS A 125 -2.27 8.34 -16.14
C LYS A 125 -3.63 8.81 -15.68
N GLU A 126 -4.67 8.62 -16.48
CA GLU A 126 -6.04 8.99 -16.13
C GLU A 126 -6.52 8.18 -14.90
N ILE A 127 -6.33 6.87 -14.92
CA ILE A 127 -6.67 5.98 -13.79
C ILE A 127 -5.91 6.42 -12.53
N LEU A 128 -4.62 6.69 -12.63
CA LEU A 128 -3.81 7.11 -11.47
C LEU A 128 -4.26 8.47 -10.93
N SER A 129 -4.57 9.42 -11.80
CA SER A 129 -5.09 10.74 -11.39
C SER A 129 -6.40 10.62 -10.59
N VAL A 130 -7.30 9.74 -11.02
CA VAL A 130 -8.53 9.45 -10.29
C VAL A 130 -8.23 8.80 -8.94
N ARG A 131 -7.40 7.76 -8.91
CA ARG A 131 -7.05 7.03 -7.68
C ARG A 131 -6.31 7.90 -6.66
N ASP A 132 -5.42 8.77 -7.11
CA ASP A 132 -4.68 9.68 -6.25
C ASP A 132 -5.65 10.65 -5.56
N ARG A 133 -6.56 11.25 -6.32
CA ARG A 133 -7.60 12.14 -5.78
C ARG A 133 -8.56 11.41 -4.84
N GLU A 134 -9.02 10.22 -5.19
CA GLU A 134 -9.92 9.43 -4.34
C GLU A 134 -9.25 9.06 -3.01
N ASN A 135 -7.99 8.62 -3.04
CA ASN A 135 -7.24 8.32 -1.81
C ASN A 135 -7.03 9.57 -0.96
N HIS A 136 -6.65 10.70 -1.57
CA HIS A 136 -6.51 11.96 -0.84
C HIS A 136 -7.81 12.36 -0.14
N MET A 137 -8.93 12.37 -0.87
CA MET A 137 -10.24 12.72 -0.29
C MET A 137 -10.67 11.73 0.79
N LEU A 138 -10.46 10.44 0.58
CA LEU A 138 -10.83 9.40 1.52
C LEU A 138 -10.09 9.57 2.86
N TYR A 139 -8.74 9.64 2.83
CA TYR A 139 -7.95 9.71 4.05
C TYR A 139 -8.04 11.06 4.74
N LYS A 140 -8.28 12.14 3.99
CA LYS A 140 -8.63 13.44 4.58
C LYS A 140 -9.96 13.38 5.33
N LYS A 141 -10.98 12.75 4.74
CA LYS A 141 -12.31 12.59 5.37
C LYS A 141 -12.28 11.70 6.60
N ILE A 142 -11.55 10.57 6.55
CA ILE A 142 -11.57 9.57 7.63
C ILE A 142 -10.65 9.96 8.78
N TYR A 143 -9.47 10.49 8.48
CA TYR A 143 -8.37 10.67 9.44
C TYR A 143 -7.79 12.08 9.50
N GLY A 144 -8.23 12.99 8.62
CA GLY A 144 -7.62 14.32 8.50
C GLY A 144 -6.21 14.31 7.89
N ILE A 145 -5.83 13.24 7.18
CA ILE A 145 -4.51 13.07 6.58
C ILE A 145 -4.46 13.74 5.22
N GLU A 146 -3.47 14.60 5.00
CA GLU A 146 -3.11 15.13 3.66
C GLU A 146 -2.23 14.09 2.93
N PHE A 147 -2.90 13.05 2.41
CA PHE A 147 -2.23 11.88 1.82
C PHE A 147 -1.43 12.25 0.57
N GLY A 148 -0.14 11.94 0.60
CA GLY A 148 0.80 12.27 -0.47
C GLY A 148 1.45 13.66 -0.33
N GLU A 149 0.99 14.51 0.58
CA GLU A 149 1.49 15.87 0.81
C GLU A 149 2.22 16.00 2.16
N ASP A 150 1.62 15.53 3.24
CA ASP A 150 2.26 15.53 4.57
C ASP A 150 3.12 14.29 4.77
N LEU A 151 4.43 14.43 4.54
CA LEU A 151 5.41 13.35 4.72
C LEU A 151 6.15 13.42 6.07
N LYS A 152 5.77 14.29 6.99
CA LYS A 152 6.41 14.42 8.31
C LYS A 152 6.46 13.13 9.14
N PRO A 153 5.47 12.22 9.07
CA PRO A 153 5.54 10.97 9.83
C PRO A 153 6.61 9.99 9.35
N PHE A 154 7.20 10.18 8.17
CA PHE A 154 8.10 9.21 7.56
C PHE A 154 9.55 9.42 7.99
N ASP A 155 10.21 8.31 8.37
CA ASP A 155 11.63 8.27 8.70
C ASP A 155 12.52 8.24 7.45
N LEU A 156 12.00 7.70 6.34
CA LEU A 156 12.71 7.58 5.06
C LEU A 156 11.75 7.85 3.90
N VAL A 157 12.16 8.72 2.99
CA VAL A 157 11.49 8.94 1.71
C VAL A 157 12.44 8.51 0.60
N VAL A 158 11.99 7.58 -0.26
CA VAL A 158 12.79 7.06 -1.37
C VAL A 158 12.12 7.43 -2.70
N GLU A 159 12.84 8.18 -3.52
CA GLU A 159 12.45 8.47 -4.90
C GLU A 159 12.69 7.21 -5.76
N THR A 160 11.71 6.82 -6.58
CA THR A 160 11.74 5.55 -7.31
C THR A 160 11.78 5.70 -8.84
N ASP A 161 11.79 6.92 -9.37
CA ASP A 161 11.69 7.13 -10.82
C ASP A 161 12.95 6.68 -11.56
N SER A 162 14.10 6.91 -10.95
CA SER A 162 15.42 6.70 -11.54
C SER A 162 16.12 5.41 -11.10
N ILE A 163 15.50 4.63 -10.22
CA ILE A 163 16.08 3.39 -9.68
C ILE A 163 15.10 2.23 -9.76
N ASP A 164 15.62 1.02 -9.93
CA ASP A 164 14.81 -0.19 -9.96
C ASP A 164 14.34 -0.61 -8.57
N GLU A 165 13.36 -1.52 -8.54
CA GLU A 165 12.74 -1.97 -7.29
C GLU A 165 13.71 -2.68 -6.34
N SER A 166 14.72 -3.37 -6.88
CA SER A 166 15.73 -4.07 -6.07
C SER A 166 16.62 -3.08 -5.36
N ARG A 167 16.99 -2.01 -6.03
CA ARG A 167 17.78 -0.93 -5.44
C ARG A 167 16.99 -0.15 -4.40
N VAL A 168 15.70 0.10 -4.64
CA VAL A 168 14.80 0.67 -3.64
C VAL A 168 14.75 -0.21 -2.40
N ALA A 169 14.56 -1.52 -2.58
CA ALA A 169 14.55 -2.47 -1.47
C ALA A 169 15.86 -2.48 -0.68
N GLU A 170 17.01 -2.46 -1.35
CA GLU A 170 18.33 -2.38 -0.68
C GLU A 170 18.45 -1.13 0.20
N ILE A 171 18.03 0.04 -0.30
CA ILE A 171 18.06 1.29 0.47
C ILE A 171 17.23 1.15 1.74
N VAL A 172 16.00 0.63 1.61
CA VAL A 172 15.12 0.41 2.75
C VAL A 172 15.72 -0.59 3.74
N ILE A 173 16.26 -1.72 3.26
CA ILE A 173 16.88 -2.76 4.09
C ILE A 173 18.06 -2.20 4.89
N ARG A 174 18.94 -1.45 4.22
CA ARG A 174 20.10 -0.81 4.88
C ARG A 174 19.65 0.17 5.97
N TYR A 175 18.64 0.99 5.67
CA TYR A 175 18.09 1.94 6.61
C TYR A 175 17.52 1.23 7.86
N VAL A 176 16.71 0.18 7.62
CA VAL A 176 16.09 -0.58 8.73
C VAL A 176 17.16 -1.26 9.60
N LYS A 177 18.16 -1.91 8.99
CA LYS A 177 19.25 -2.57 9.74
C LYS A 177 20.05 -1.57 10.57
N GLY A 178 20.41 -0.43 9.99
CA GLY A 178 21.17 0.61 10.73
C GLY A 178 20.37 1.35 11.82
N ARG A 179 19.07 1.10 11.95
CA ARG A 179 18.23 1.61 13.06
C ARG A 179 18.00 0.58 14.16
N ARG A 180 18.36 -0.67 13.92
CA ARG A 180 18.24 -1.78 14.89
C ARG A 180 19.52 -1.98 15.71
N ASP A 181 20.64 -1.48 15.17
CA ASP A 181 21.96 -1.44 15.85
C ASP A 181 22.05 -0.19 16.73
#